data_6bd07b0de7eca4fd3c4912d786bd2a5d
#
_entry.id   6bd07b0de7eca4fd3c4912d786bd2a5d
#
_cell.length_a   1.000
_cell.length_b   1.000
_cell.length_c   1.000
_cell.angle_alpha   90.00
_cell.angle_beta   90.00
_cell.angle_gamma   90.00
#
_symmetry.space_group_name_H-M   'P 1'
#
loop_
_entity.id
_entity.type
_entity.pdbx_description
1 polymer ?
#
loop_
_entity_poly.entity_id
_entity_poly.type
_entity_poly.pdbx_seq_one_letter_code
_entity_poly.pdbx_strand_id
1 'polypeptide(L)' 'MFMAEKFTGICPCGFSFTTPAGEDDAVTVMKYHAELQHKKDYPNGATTAEAMKYIKKVK' A
#
# COMPACT_ATOMS: atom_id res chain seq x y z
N MET A 1 -25.49 -1.96 -0.29
CA MET A 1 -24.08 -2.09 0.03
C MET A 1 -23.29 -2.46 -1.20
N PHE A 2 -22.27 -1.73 -1.47
CA PHE A 2 -21.44 -2.08 -2.57
C PHE A 2 -20.21 -2.81 -2.06
N MET A 3 -19.55 -3.46 -2.97
CA MET A 3 -18.37 -4.25 -2.67
C MET A 3 -17.15 -3.54 -3.19
N ALA A 4 -16.28 -3.17 -2.30
CA ALA A 4 -14.97 -2.72 -2.73
C ALA A 4 -14.12 -3.95 -3.00
N GLU A 5 -13.22 -3.84 -3.93
CA GLU A 5 -12.33 -4.94 -4.24
C GLU A 5 -11.23 -5.03 -3.19
N LYS A 6 -10.82 -6.25 -2.90
CA LYS A 6 -9.70 -6.45 -1.99
C LYS A 6 -8.39 -6.22 -2.69
N PHE A 7 -7.49 -5.58 -1.98
CA PHE A 7 -6.13 -5.38 -2.46
C PHE A 7 -5.16 -5.80 -1.38
N THR A 8 -4.03 -6.33 -1.80
CA THR A 8 -2.97 -6.69 -0.88
C THR A 8 -1.71 -5.92 -1.25
N GLY A 9 -0.98 -5.51 -0.23
CA GLY A 9 0.30 -4.85 -0.42
C GLY A 9 1.37 -5.68 0.24
N ILE A 10 2.51 -5.84 -0.44
CA ILE A 10 3.64 -6.60 0.07
C ILE A 10 4.88 -5.76 -0.09
N CYS A 11 5.50 -5.42 1.02
CA CYS A 11 6.74 -4.67 1.01
C CYS A 11 7.93 -5.63 1.08
N PRO A 12 9.01 -5.36 0.35
CA PRO A 12 10.19 -6.22 0.42
C PRO A 12 10.76 -6.40 1.82
N CYS A 13 10.43 -5.51 2.74
CA CYS A 13 10.92 -5.62 4.11
C CYS A 13 10.18 -6.68 4.93
N GLY A 14 9.17 -7.32 4.35
CA GLY A 14 8.39 -8.33 5.03
C GLY A 14 7.02 -7.87 5.49
N PHE A 15 6.76 -6.57 5.44
CA PHE A 15 5.45 -6.05 5.79
C PHE A 15 4.44 -6.40 4.70
N SER A 16 3.27 -6.85 5.11
CA SER A 16 2.19 -7.10 4.16
C SER A 16 0.86 -6.81 4.83
N PHE A 17 -0.14 -6.54 4.00
CA PHE A 17 -1.49 -6.26 4.49
C PHE A 17 -2.49 -6.57 3.40
N THR A 18 -3.74 -6.73 3.80
CA THR A 18 -4.84 -6.89 2.86
C THR A 18 -5.98 -6.01 3.35
N THR A 19 -6.59 -5.28 2.43
CA THR A 19 -7.71 -4.42 2.77
C THR A 19 -8.88 -4.71 1.84
N PRO A 20 -10.10 -4.75 2.36
CA PRO A 20 -11.30 -4.87 1.54
C PRO A 20 -11.85 -3.54 1.07
N ALA A 21 -11.16 -2.44 1.38
CA ALA A 21 -11.69 -1.10 1.16
C ALA A 21 -11.30 -0.48 -0.18
N GLY A 22 -10.66 -1.24 -1.05
CA GLY A 22 -10.33 -0.77 -2.39
C GLY A 22 -8.90 -0.29 -2.53
N GLU A 23 -8.56 0.10 -3.76
CA GLU A 23 -7.19 0.47 -4.10
C GLU A 23 -6.71 1.72 -3.35
N ASP A 24 -7.59 2.71 -3.21
CA ASP A 24 -7.18 3.94 -2.54
C ASP A 24 -6.76 3.69 -1.10
N ASP A 25 -7.46 2.79 -0.42
CA ASP A 25 -7.10 2.43 0.93
C ASP A 25 -5.76 1.71 0.96
N ALA A 26 -5.55 0.80 0.01
CA ALA A 26 -4.29 0.07 -0.07
C ALA A 26 -3.13 1.03 -0.31
N VAL A 27 -3.31 2.00 -1.20
CA VAL A 27 -2.27 2.99 -1.48
C VAL A 27 -1.96 3.79 -0.22
N THR A 28 -3.00 4.21 0.51
CA THR A 28 -2.82 4.99 1.73
C THR A 28 -2.00 4.22 2.76
N VAL A 29 -2.33 2.94 2.95
CA VAL A 29 -1.62 2.12 3.93
C VAL A 29 -0.15 1.96 3.53
N MET A 30 0.09 1.68 2.25
CA MET A 30 1.46 1.48 1.78
C MET A 30 2.29 2.77 1.89
N LYS A 31 1.70 3.91 1.56
CA LYS A 31 2.40 5.19 1.66
C LYS A 31 2.75 5.50 3.12
N TYR A 32 1.82 5.23 4.02
CA TYR A 32 2.05 5.45 5.43
C TYR A 32 3.17 4.55 5.95
N HIS A 33 3.16 3.29 5.53
CA HIS A 33 4.22 2.36 5.89
C HIS A 33 5.58 2.86 5.41
N ALA A 34 5.66 3.31 4.17
CA ALA A 34 6.91 3.81 3.62
C ALA A 34 7.40 5.04 4.39
N GLU A 35 6.48 5.91 4.75
CA GLU A 35 6.82 7.13 5.48
C GLU A 35 7.41 6.81 6.85
N LEU A 36 6.88 5.81 7.52
CA LEU A 36 7.33 5.47 8.87
C LEU A 36 8.53 4.54 8.89
N GLN A 37 8.57 3.57 8.00
CA GLN A 37 9.57 2.49 8.05
C GLN A 37 10.70 2.67 7.05
N HIS A 38 10.49 3.46 6.03
CA HIS A 38 11.47 3.63 4.95
C HIS A 38 11.81 5.09 4.72
N LYS A 39 11.98 5.82 5.80
CA LYS A 39 12.26 7.25 5.70
C LYS A 39 13.50 7.57 4.90
N LYS A 40 14.50 6.69 4.98
CA LYS A 40 15.75 6.94 4.25
C LYS A 40 15.53 6.88 2.75
N ASP A 41 14.67 5.98 2.32
CA ASP A 41 14.39 5.80 0.89
C ASP A 41 13.34 6.77 0.40
N TYR A 42 12.45 7.18 1.30
CA TYR A 42 11.32 8.06 0.95
C TYR A 42 11.23 9.20 1.95
N PRO A 43 12.19 10.11 1.95
CA PRO A 43 12.21 11.18 2.96
C PRO A 43 10.98 12.09 2.92
N ASN A 44 10.33 12.16 1.77
CA ASN A 44 9.10 12.95 1.62
C ASN A 44 7.89 12.06 1.43
N GLY A 45 8.01 10.78 1.79
CA GLY A 45 6.95 9.80 1.60
C GLY A 45 6.96 9.23 0.19
N ALA A 46 6.33 8.07 0.03
CA ALA A 46 6.23 7.42 -1.27
C ALA A 46 5.13 8.10 -2.09
N THR A 47 5.31 8.13 -3.40
CA THR A 47 4.26 8.61 -4.29
C THR A 47 3.24 7.50 -4.48
N THR A 48 2.07 7.87 -5.01
CA THR A 48 1.04 6.88 -5.34
C THR A 48 1.59 5.83 -6.30
N ALA A 49 2.34 6.26 -7.32
CA ALA A 49 2.89 5.33 -8.30
C ALA A 49 3.87 4.36 -7.63
N GLU A 50 4.68 4.84 -6.71
CA GLU A 50 5.61 3.97 -6.01
C GLU A 50 4.89 2.97 -5.12
N ALA A 51 3.85 3.42 -4.42
CA ALA A 51 3.08 2.53 -3.57
C ALA A 51 2.39 1.45 -4.39
N MET A 52 1.87 1.80 -5.56
CA MET A 52 1.14 0.85 -6.39
C MET A 52 2.00 -0.28 -6.93
N LYS A 53 3.30 -0.08 -6.99
CA LYS A 53 4.21 -1.16 -7.43
C LYS A 53 4.11 -2.39 -6.54
N TYR A 54 3.72 -2.20 -5.29
CA TYR A 54 3.70 -3.28 -4.30
C TYR A 54 2.29 -3.70 -3.93
N ILE A 55 1.31 -3.24 -4.70
CA ILE A 55 -0.09 -3.52 -4.42
C ILE A 55 -0.67 -4.36 -5.55
N LYS A 56 -1.42 -5.39 -5.17
CA LYS A 56 -2.08 -6.28 -6.13
C LYS A 56 -3.53 -6.43 -5.76
N LYS A 57 -4.36 -6.58 -6.78
CA LYS A 57 -5.76 -6.90 -6.58
C LYS A 57 -5.89 -8.36 -6.19
N VAL A 58 -6.67 -8.63 -5.17
CA VAL A 58 -6.95 -9.98 -4.71
C VAL A 58 -8.26 -10.43 -5.33
N LYS A 59 -8.26 -11.59 -5.90
CA LYS A 59 -9.50 -12.14 -6.48
C LYS A 59 -10.43 -12.67 -5.40
#